data_ee7fedbc0c0f79d8892200b5c0d2f356
#
_entry.id   ee7fedbc0c0f79d8892200b5c0d2f356
#
_cell.length_a   1.000
_cell.length_b   1.000
_cell.length_c   1.000
_cell.angle_alpha   90.00
_cell.angle_beta   90.00
_cell.angle_gamma   90.00
#
_symmetry.space_group_name_H-M   'P 1'
#
loop_
_entity.id
_entity.type
_entity.pdbx_description
1 polymer ?
#
loop_
_entity_poly.entity_id
_entity_poly.type
_entity_poly.pdbx_seq_one_letter_code
_entity_poly.pdbx_strand_id
1 'polypeptide(L)'
;IYPTLATILVGSDPASETYVKMKRNTCARVGMKSIAVELSGSTTTEELIKQIDILNNDRNVHGILLQHPVPDQIDERACFNKIAINKDVDGVTCLGFGNMAMGLDAYGSCTPAGIIRLIESYNIDIEGLNAVVVGRSPILGKPMAMMLLNKNATVTICHSRTKNIESIIKNADLIVGAVGIPSD
;
A
#
# COMPACT_ATOMS: atom_id res chain seq x y z
N ILE A 1 22.67 12.23 6.81
CA ILE A 1 22.06 10.87 6.75
C ILE A 1 21.41 10.76 5.39
N TYR A 2 21.70 9.68 4.64
CA TYR A 2 21.02 9.39 3.39
C TYR A 2 19.90 8.38 3.69
N PRO A 3 18.62 8.72 3.44
CA PRO A 3 17.53 7.75 3.60
C PRO A 3 17.79 6.49 2.77
N THR A 4 17.51 5.33 3.32
CA THR A 4 17.74 4.04 2.66
C THR A 4 16.47 3.22 2.68
N LEU A 5 15.98 2.84 1.49
CA LEU A 5 14.86 1.93 1.29
C LEU A 5 15.35 0.52 1.02
N ALA A 6 14.93 -0.45 1.81
CA ALA A 6 15.08 -1.86 1.51
C ALA A 6 13.81 -2.37 0.81
N THR A 7 13.97 -2.93 -0.38
CA THR A 7 12.88 -3.56 -1.14
C THR A 7 13.12 -5.06 -1.20
N ILE A 8 12.17 -5.84 -0.71
CA ILE A 8 12.21 -7.30 -0.73
C ILE A 8 11.36 -7.78 -1.90
N LEU A 9 11.93 -8.62 -2.76
CA LEU A 9 11.26 -9.33 -3.84
C LEU A 9 11.40 -10.83 -3.61
N VAL A 10 10.30 -11.57 -3.66
CA VAL A 10 10.29 -13.03 -3.54
C VAL A 10 9.82 -13.65 -4.86
N GLY A 11 10.67 -14.47 -5.45
CA GLY A 11 10.41 -15.05 -6.76
C GLY A 11 10.80 -14.12 -7.91
N SER A 12 10.34 -14.44 -9.11
CA SER A 12 10.73 -13.82 -10.38
C SER A 12 9.52 -13.40 -11.23
N ASP A 13 8.52 -12.77 -10.59
CA ASP A 13 7.39 -12.19 -11.33
C ASP A 13 7.86 -10.97 -12.14
N PRO A 14 7.71 -10.97 -13.49
CA PRO A 14 8.25 -9.91 -14.34
C PRO A 14 7.67 -8.51 -14.04
N ALA A 15 6.40 -8.42 -13.61
CA ALA A 15 5.80 -7.16 -13.23
C ALA A 15 6.43 -6.62 -11.95
N SER A 16 6.62 -7.47 -10.95
CA SER A 16 7.26 -7.14 -9.67
C SER A 16 8.72 -6.72 -9.86
N GLU A 17 9.48 -7.42 -10.71
CA GLU A 17 10.87 -7.04 -11.07
C GLU A 17 10.92 -5.63 -11.68
N THR A 18 9.99 -5.34 -12.60
CA THR A 18 9.90 -4.01 -13.23
C THR A 18 9.63 -2.93 -12.20
N TYR A 19 8.69 -3.15 -11.28
CA TYR A 19 8.38 -2.19 -10.20
C TYR A 19 9.57 -1.97 -9.24
N VAL A 20 10.27 -3.03 -8.87
CA VAL A 20 11.49 -2.93 -8.03
C VAL A 20 12.56 -2.11 -8.73
N LYS A 21 12.79 -2.35 -10.03
CA LYS A 21 13.74 -1.58 -10.85
C LYS A 21 13.36 -0.09 -10.93
N MET A 22 12.08 0.21 -11.13
CA MET A 22 11.58 1.60 -11.16
C MET A 22 11.77 2.29 -9.80
N LYS A 23 11.51 1.62 -8.68
CA LYS A 23 11.73 2.14 -7.33
C LYS A 23 13.20 2.45 -7.08
N ARG A 24 14.12 1.54 -7.46
CA ARG A 24 15.58 1.77 -7.36
C ARG A 24 16.02 3.00 -8.14
N ASN A 25 15.58 3.13 -9.39
CA ASN A 25 15.90 4.27 -10.23
C ASN A 25 15.36 5.59 -9.63
N THR A 26 14.16 5.54 -9.05
CA THR A 26 13.56 6.72 -8.40
C THR A 26 14.33 7.09 -7.14
N CYS A 27 14.71 6.12 -6.30
CA CYS A 27 15.57 6.36 -5.13
C CYS A 27 16.86 7.07 -5.54
N ALA A 28 17.56 6.57 -6.56
CA ALA A 28 18.79 7.19 -7.05
C ALA A 28 18.56 8.63 -7.53
N ARG A 29 17.45 8.88 -8.24
CA ARG A 29 17.10 10.21 -8.75
C ARG A 29 16.84 11.24 -7.64
N VAL A 30 16.30 10.82 -6.51
CA VAL A 30 15.98 11.70 -5.37
C VAL A 30 17.05 11.68 -4.28
N GLY A 31 18.23 11.06 -4.52
CA GLY A 31 19.34 11.02 -3.57
C GLY A 31 19.15 10.04 -2.40
N MET A 32 18.25 9.07 -2.52
CA MET A 32 18.09 7.98 -1.55
C MET A 32 18.95 6.77 -1.92
N LYS A 33 19.39 6.03 -0.91
CA LYS A 33 19.98 4.70 -1.11
C LYS A 33 18.88 3.65 -1.26
N SER A 34 19.15 2.60 -2.05
CA SER A 34 18.25 1.46 -2.22
C SER A 34 19.02 0.16 -2.02
N ILE A 35 18.45 -0.74 -1.21
CA ILE A 35 18.91 -2.10 -1.00
C ILE A 35 17.85 -3.02 -1.63
N ALA A 36 18.26 -3.87 -2.59
CA ALA A 36 17.40 -4.91 -3.12
C ALA A 36 17.72 -6.24 -2.39
N VAL A 37 16.69 -6.86 -1.84
CA VAL A 37 16.75 -8.20 -1.23
C VAL A 37 15.92 -9.11 -2.13
N GLU A 38 16.60 -9.94 -2.90
CA GLU A 38 15.97 -10.88 -3.83
C GLU A 38 16.03 -12.28 -3.21
N LEU A 39 14.85 -12.88 -3.02
CA LEU A 39 14.68 -14.19 -2.40
C LEU A 39 14.12 -15.19 -3.41
N SER A 40 14.46 -16.46 -3.24
CA SER A 40 13.95 -17.55 -4.09
C SER A 40 12.42 -17.63 -4.04
N GLY A 41 11.78 -18.03 -5.15
CA GLY A 41 10.35 -18.34 -5.17
C GLY A 41 9.95 -19.50 -4.24
N SER A 42 10.92 -20.30 -3.75
CA SER A 42 10.70 -21.36 -2.77
C SER A 42 10.86 -20.91 -1.31
N THR A 43 11.10 -19.62 -1.07
CA THR A 43 11.25 -19.05 0.29
C THR A 43 10.01 -19.34 1.12
N THR A 44 10.22 -19.70 2.40
CA THR A 44 9.14 -19.93 3.36
C THR A 44 8.77 -18.65 4.11
N THR A 45 7.62 -18.66 4.79
CA THR A 45 7.19 -17.56 5.67
C THR A 45 8.26 -17.25 6.73
N GLU A 46 8.83 -18.28 7.37
CA GLU A 46 9.81 -18.13 8.45
C GLU A 46 11.12 -17.52 7.94
N GLU A 47 11.56 -17.90 6.76
CA GLU A 47 12.76 -17.34 6.13
C GLU A 47 12.56 -15.86 5.78
N LEU A 48 11.41 -15.50 5.22
CA LEU A 48 11.07 -14.13 4.92
C LEU A 48 10.95 -13.28 6.19
N ILE A 49 10.33 -13.79 7.25
CA ILE A 49 10.26 -13.13 8.57
C ILE A 49 11.65 -12.87 9.13
N LYS A 50 12.57 -13.84 9.06
CA LYS A 50 13.97 -13.64 9.49
C LYS A 50 14.65 -12.53 8.69
N GLN A 51 14.43 -12.48 7.39
CA GLN A 51 14.99 -11.41 6.55
C GLN A 51 14.43 -10.04 6.92
N ILE A 52 13.12 -9.95 7.20
CA ILE A 52 12.50 -8.70 7.67
C ILE A 52 13.09 -8.30 9.04
N ASP A 53 13.32 -9.24 9.95
CA ASP A 53 13.94 -8.97 11.26
C ASP A 53 15.36 -8.40 11.12
N ILE A 54 16.14 -8.90 10.19
CA ILE A 54 17.48 -8.35 9.90
C ILE A 54 17.35 -6.88 9.48
N LEU A 55 16.45 -6.57 8.57
CA LEU A 55 16.24 -5.20 8.10
C LEU A 55 15.63 -4.28 9.17
N ASN A 56 14.74 -4.80 10.02
CA ASN A 56 14.19 -4.06 11.16
C ASN A 56 15.30 -3.61 12.13
N ASN A 57 16.31 -4.47 12.36
CA ASN A 57 17.40 -4.20 13.30
C ASN A 57 18.57 -3.42 12.67
N ASP A 58 18.63 -3.27 11.34
CA ASP A 58 19.66 -2.47 10.69
C ASP A 58 19.34 -0.98 10.81
N ARG A 59 20.20 -0.25 11.55
CA ARG A 59 20.07 1.20 11.75
C ARG A 59 20.29 2.03 10.48
N ASN A 60 20.87 1.45 9.43
CA ASN A 60 21.06 2.11 8.14
C ASN A 60 19.86 1.93 7.21
N VAL A 61 18.88 1.08 7.55
CA VAL A 61 17.62 0.90 6.82
C VAL A 61 16.55 1.76 7.46
N HIS A 62 15.97 2.67 6.69
CA HIS A 62 14.99 3.65 7.15
C HIS A 62 13.56 3.31 6.71
N GLY A 63 13.41 2.51 5.67
CA GLY A 63 12.13 2.00 5.19
C GLY A 63 12.27 0.59 4.63
N ILE A 64 11.24 -0.23 4.81
CA ILE A 64 11.15 -1.60 4.31
C ILE A 64 9.89 -1.70 3.45
N LEU A 65 10.04 -2.25 2.26
CA LEU A 65 8.96 -2.53 1.33
C LEU A 65 9.02 -4.00 0.91
N LEU A 66 8.00 -4.76 1.24
CA LEU A 66 7.81 -6.11 0.71
C LEU A 66 6.95 -6.01 -0.55
N GLN A 67 7.53 -6.34 -1.70
CA GLN A 67 6.84 -6.28 -2.98
C GLN A 67 5.72 -7.34 -3.05
N HIS A 68 4.50 -6.90 -3.23
CA HIS A 68 3.31 -7.73 -3.45
C HIS A 68 3.15 -8.02 -4.97
N PRO A 69 2.64 -9.21 -5.36
CA PRO A 69 2.33 -10.36 -4.51
C PRO A 69 3.57 -11.18 -4.13
N VAL A 70 3.44 -11.96 -3.05
CA VAL A 70 4.42 -13.01 -2.70
C VAL A 70 3.89 -14.37 -3.15
N PRO A 71 4.75 -15.42 -3.28
CA PRO A 71 4.31 -16.79 -3.59
C PRO A 71 3.28 -17.34 -2.57
N ASP A 72 2.37 -18.18 -3.04
CA ASP A 72 1.19 -18.68 -2.29
C ASP A 72 1.52 -19.43 -0.99
N GLN A 73 2.73 -20.01 -0.87
CA GLN A 73 3.15 -20.71 0.35
C GLN A 73 3.49 -19.75 1.50
N ILE A 74 3.59 -18.44 1.24
CA ILE A 74 3.96 -17.43 2.23
C ILE A 74 2.70 -16.84 2.85
N ASP A 75 2.63 -16.80 4.18
CA ASP A 75 1.67 -15.94 4.89
C ASP A 75 2.09 -14.47 4.76
N GLU A 76 1.64 -13.86 3.68
CA GLU A 76 1.95 -12.46 3.37
C GLU A 76 1.53 -11.51 4.49
N ARG A 77 0.39 -11.78 5.14
CA ARG A 77 -0.12 -10.92 6.21
C ARG A 77 0.79 -10.98 7.46
N ALA A 78 1.28 -12.16 7.81
CA ALA A 78 2.24 -12.32 8.89
C ALA A 78 3.54 -11.56 8.57
N CYS A 79 4.02 -11.64 7.33
CA CYS A 79 5.22 -10.94 6.87
C CYS A 79 5.04 -9.42 6.89
N PHE A 80 3.93 -8.88 6.39
CA PHE A 80 3.64 -7.45 6.48
C PHE A 80 3.64 -6.97 7.94
N ASN A 81 2.93 -7.67 8.82
CA ASN A 81 2.84 -7.29 10.24
C ASN A 81 4.17 -7.39 11.00
N LYS A 82 5.17 -8.07 10.42
CA LYS A 82 6.51 -8.16 10.99
C LYS A 82 7.35 -6.92 10.74
N ILE A 83 7.03 -6.12 9.74
CA ILE A 83 7.73 -4.86 9.45
C ILE A 83 7.52 -3.91 10.64
N ALA A 84 8.62 -3.34 11.14
CA ALA A 84 8.56 -2.37 12.22
C ALA A 84 7.78 -1.12 11.79
N ILE A 85 6.87 -0.63 12.63
CA ILE A 85 5.95 0.46 12.30
C ILE A 85 6.67 1.73 11.81
N ASN A 86 7.82 2.04 12.36
CA ASN A 86 8.64 3.19 11.97
C ASN A 86 9.43 2.96 10.67
N LYS A 87 9.33 1.76 10.07
CA LYS A 87 9.92 1.40 8.77
C LYS A 87 8.88 0.93 7.76
N ASP A 88 7.59 0.90 8.14
CA ASP A 88 6.47 0.52 7.28
C ASP A 88 6.09 1.67 6.34
N VAL A 89 6.99 1.98 5.41
CA VAL A 89 6.83 3.12 4.48
C VAL A 89 5.77 2.89 3.40
N ASP A 90 5.27 1.67 3.27
CA ASP A 90 4.19 1.31 2.33
C ASP A 90 2.81 1.26 3.02
N GLY A 91 2.77 1.38 4.36
CA GLY A 91 1.53 1.41 5.14
C GLY A 91 0.73 0.13 5.07
N VAL A 92 1.41 -1.04 5.12
CA VAL A 92 0.79 -2.36 4.92
C VAL A 92 0.53 -3.13 6.21
N THR A 93 1.12 -2.70 7.34
CA THR A 93 0.91 -3.36 8.63
C THR A 93 -0.48 -3.08 9.18
N CYS A 94 -1.04 -4.02 9.96
CA CYS A 94 -2.31 -3.80 10.65
C CYS A 94 -2.24 -2.63 11.64
N LEU A 95 -1.10 -2.46 12.32
CA LEU A 95 -0.90 -1.35 13.25
C LEU A 95 -0.84 -0.01 12.53
N GLY A 96 -0.09 0.07 11.41
CA GLY A 96 -0.01 1.27 10.57
C GLY A 96 -1.38 1.66 10.02
N PHE A 97 -2.13 0.68 9.49
CA PHE A 97 -3.49 0.91 9.04
C PHE A 97 -4.41 1.41 10.17
N GLY A 98 -4.33 0.80 11.36
CA GLY A 98 -5.13 1.22 12.51
C GLY A 98 -4.83 2.66 12.93
N ASN A 99 -3.55 3.01 13.05
CA ASN A 99 -3.13 4.38 13.37
C ASN A 99 -3.61 5.38 12.31
N MET A 100 -3.39 5.09 11.04
CA MET A 100 -3.84 5.94 9.93
C MET A 100 -5.37 6.11 9.94
N ALA A 101 -6.12 5.02 10.13
CA ALA A 101 -7.59 5.07 10.16
C ALA A 101 -8.13 5.90 11.34
N MET A 102 -7.40 5.93 12.45
CA MET A 102 -7.74 6.74 13.63
C MET A 102 -7.20 8.18 13.55
N GLY A 103 -6.57 8.57 12.45
CA GLY A 103 -5.97 9.90 12.29
C GLY A 103 -4.71 10.10 13.14
N LEU A 104 -4.08 9.01 13.59
CA LEU A 104 -2.81 9.06 14.31
C LEU A 104 -1.63 9.02 13.33
N ASP A 105 -0.44 9.41 13.82
CA ASP A 105 0.77 9.43 13.00
C ASP A 105 1.17 8.03 12.52
N ALA A 106 1.16 7.85 11.21
CA ALA A 106 1.55 6.63 10.53
C ALA A 106 1.77 6.88 9.03
N TYR A 107 2.56 6.03 8.39
CA TYR A 107 2.58 6.00 6.93
C TYR A 107 1.25 5.46 6.40
N GLY A 108 0.62 6.21 5.51
CA GLY A 108 -0.54 5.72 4.76
C GLY A 108 -0.13 4.82 3.60
N SER A 109 -1.00 3.90 3.20
CA SER A 109 -0.79 3.09 1.99
C SER A 109 -0.43 3.96 0.80
N CYS A 110 0.66 3.63 0.09
CA CYS A 110 1.25 4.50 -0.94
C CYS A 110 0.30 4.80 -2.09
N THR A 111 -0.44 3.80 -2.60
CA THR A 111 -1.37 4.00 -3.72
C THR A 111 -2.55 4.90 -3.32
N PRO A 112 -3.27 4.69 -2.22
CA PRO A 112 -4.26 5.62 -1.71
C PRO A 112 -3.72 7.03 -1.48
N ALA A 113 -2.54 7.16 -0.88
CA ALA A 113 -1.90 8.46 -0.67
C ALA A 113 -1.61 9.18 -2.00
N GLY A 114 -1.16 8.42 -3.01
CA GLY A 114 -0.94 8.94 -4.35
C GLY A 114 -2.24 9.42 -5.02
N ILE A 115 -3.34 8.70 -4.84
CA ILE A 115 -4.67 9.10 -5.35
C ILE A 115 -5.13 10.40 -4.67
N ILE A 116 -5.03 10.50 -3.34
CA ILE A 116 -5.37 11.75 -2.62
C ILE A 116 -4.54 12.91 -3.16
N ARG A 117 -3.22 12.73 -3.28
CA ARG A 117 -2.33 13.76 -3.80
C ARG A 117 -2.67 14.17 -5.24
N LEU A 118 -3.08 13.21 -6.08
CA LEU A 118 -3.52 13.49 -7.43
C LEU A 118 -4.78 14.37 -7.42
N ILE A 119 -5.80 14.02 -6.64
CA ILE A 119 -7.04 14.79 -6.49
C ILE A 119 -6.74 16.22 -6.03
N GLU A 120 -5.91 16.37 -5.00
CA GLU A 120 -5.48 17.67 -4.47
C GLU A 120 -4.71 18.50 -5.52
N SER A 121 -3.91 17.85 -6.39
CA SER A 121 -3.17 18.55 -7.45
C SER A 121 -4.05 19.17 -8.52
N TYR A 122 -5.28 18.69 -8.67
CA TYR A 122 -6.31 19.28 -9.51
C TYR A 122 -7.19 20.32 -8.78
N ASN A 123 -6.81 20.69 -7.54
CA ASN A 123 -7.56 21.60 -6.68
C ASN A 123 -9.03 21.15 -6.43
N ILE A 124 -9.24 19.84 -6.37
CA ILE A 124 -10.53 19.26 -6.01
C ILE A 124 -10.58 19.15 -4.48
N ASP A 125 -11.52 19.87 -3.87
CA ASP A 125 -11.77 19.76 -2.46
C ASP A 125 -12.54 18.47 -2.17
N ILE A 126 -12.01 17.65 -1.27
CA ILE A 126 -12.59 16.35 -0.91
C ILE A 126 -13.63 16.52 0.22
N GLU A 127 -13.54 17.59 1.01
CA GLU A 127 -14.43 17.83 2.14
C GLU A 127 -15.90 17.90 1.70
N GLY A 128 -16.75 17.12 2.37
CA GLY A 128 -18.19 17.08 2.12
C GLY A 128 -18.62 16.28 0.91
N LEU A 129 -17.69 15.76 0.08
CA LEU A 129 -18.05 14.93 -1.08
C LEU A 129 -18.60 13.56 -0.67
N ASN A 130 -19.55 13.05 -1.46
CA ASN A 130 -19.96 11.67 -1.42
C ASN A 130 -18.99 10.81 -2.24
N ALA A 131 -18.08 10.13 -1.57
CA ALA A 131 -17.07 9.31 -2.21
C ALA A 131 -17.46 7.82 -2.21
N VAL A 132 -17.34 7.16 -3.34
CA VAL A 132 -17.56 5.72 -3.48
C VAL A 132 -16.23 5.04 -3.81
N VAL A 133 -15.83 4.08 -2.99
CA VAL A 133 -14.68 3.21 -3.26
C VAL A 133 -15.20 1.84 -3.69
N VAL A 134 -14.92 1.45 -4.93
CA VAL A 134 -15.29 0.15 -5.47
C VAL A 134 -14.13 -0.81 -5.29
N GLY A 135 -14.22 -1.66 -4.28
CA GLY A 135 -13.19 -2.60 -3.84
C GLY A 135 -12.93 -2.50 -2.34
N ARG A 136 -12.48 -3.61 -1.74
CA ARG A 136 -12.25 -3.70 -0.28
C ARG A 136 -10.99 -4.47 0.10
N SER A 137 -9.97 -4.42 -0.76
CA SER A 137 -8.70 -5.08 -0.48
C SER A 137 -8.03 -4.44 0.74
N PRO A 138 -7.24 -5.21 1.52
CA PRO A 138 -6.52 -4.69 2.68
C PRO A 138 -5.46 -3.65 2.33
N ILE A 139 -4.91 -3.70 1.10
CA ILE A 139 -3.79 -2.83 0.68
C ILE A 139 -4.23 -1.61 -0.11
N LEU A 140 -5.46 -1.57 -0.63
CA LEU A 140 -5.95 -0.46 -1.44
C LEU A 140 -7.35 0.01 -1.01
N GLY A 141 -8.38 -0.84 -1.15
CA GLY A 141 -9.78 -0.40 -0.99
C GLY A 141 -10.09 0.10 0.42
N LYS A 142 -9.73 -0.66 1.45
CA LYS A 142 -9.96 -0.24 2.85
C LYS A 142 -9.12 0.99 3.21
N PRO A 143 -7.80 1.05 2.94
CA PRO A 143 -7.01 2.24 3.21
C PRO A 143 -7.52 3.48 2.47
N MET A 144 -7.92 3.33 1.21
CA MET A 144 -8.46 4.44 0.41
C MET A 144 -9.71 5.05 1.07
N ALA A 145 -10.63 4.19 1.51
CA ALA A 145 -11.85 4.63 2.17
C ALA A 145 -11.56 5.41 3.47
N MET A 146 -10.64 4.92 4.29
CA MET A 146 -10.27 5.60 5.53
C MET A 146 -9.52 6.91 5.27
N MET A 147 -8.67 6.97 4.25
CA MET A 147 -7.97 8.21 3.90
C MET A 147 -8.92 9.28 3.36
N LEU A 148 -9.95 8.91 2.59
CA LEU A 148 -11.00 9.83 2.16
C LEU A 148 -11.84 10.31 3.35
N LEU A 149 -12.19 9.40 4.27
CA LEU A 149 -12.90 9.77 5.50
C LEU A 149 -12.08 10.77 6.34
N ASN A 150 -10.79 10.57 6.48
CA ASN A 150 -9.88 11.48 7.18
C ASN A 150 -9.75 12.86 6.49
N LYS A 151 -10.17 12.96 5.21
CA LYS A 151 -10.30 14.21 4.45
C LYS A 151 -11.73 14.77 4.48
N ASN A 152 -12.55 14.35 5.44
CA ASN A 152 -13.94 14.78 5.65
C ASN A 152 -14.91 14.41 4.52
N ALA A 153 -14.61 13.39 3.70
CA ALA A 153 -15.60 12.86 2.77
C ALA A 153 -16.61 11.95 3.48
N THR A 154 -17.82 11.87 2.95
CA THR A 154 -18.77 10.79 3.25
C THR A 154 -18.43 9.60 2.37
N VAL A 155 -18.09 8.43 2.95
CA VAL A 155 -17.53 7.33 2.19
C VAL A 155 -18.44 6.11 2.17
N THR A 156 -18.71 5.60 0.98
CA THR A 156 -19.36 4.31 0.76
C THR A 156 -18.38 3.32 0.13
N ILE A 157 -18.24 2.13 0.70
CA ILE A 157 -17.43 1.04 0.14
C ILE A 157 -18.35 0.06 -0.57
N CYS A 158 -18.14 -0.12 -1.88
CA CYS A 158 -18.82 -1.11 -2.70
C CYS A 158 -17.90 -2.29 -3.03
N HIS A 159 -18.50 -3.47 -3.21
CA HIS A 159 -17.76 -4.69 -3.52
C HIS A 159 -18.67 -5.69 -4.28
N SER A 160 -18.15 -6.83 -4.69
CA SER A 160 -18.86 -7.85 -5.49
C SER A 160 -20.18 -8.38 -4.89
N ARG A 161 -20.47 -8.11 -3.61
CA ARG A 161 -21.72 -8.47 -2.94
C ARG A 161 -22.63 -7.26 -2.68
N THR A 162 -22.25 -6.07 -3.14
CA THR A 162 -23.06 -4.85 -3.01
C THR A 162 -24.27 -4.96 -3.93
N LYS A 163 -25.46 -4.74 -3.38
CA LYS A 163 -26.71 -4.68 -4.15
C LYS A 163 -26.91 -3.28 -4.69
N ASN A 164 -27.47 -3.17 -5.89
CA ASN A 164 -27.82 -1.89 -6.54
C ASN A 164 -26.64 -0.92 -6.64
N ILE A 165 -25.44 -1.43 -6.94
CA ILE A 165 -24.20 -0.63 -7.00
C ILE A 165 -24.33 0.55 -7.97
N GLU A 166 -25.04 0.39 -9.08
CA GLU A 166 -25.29 1.45 -10.06
C GLU A 166 -25.98 2.67 -9.44
N SER A 167 -26.96 2.45 -8.57
CA SER A 167 -27.68 3.53 -7.89
C SER A 167 -26.75 4.28 -6.91
N ILE A 168 -25.85 3.57 -6.26
CA ILE A 168 -24.86 4.16 -5.34
C ILE A 168 -23.87 5.03 -6.14
N ILE A 169 -23.32 4.49 -7.23
CA ILE A 169 -22.34 5.18 -8.06
C ILE A 169 -22.93 6.44 -8.72
N LYS A 170 -24.19 6.38 -9.16
CA LYS A 170 -24.86 7.55 -9.80
C LYS A 170 -24.99 8.76 -8.88
N ASN A 171 -24.99 8.54 -7.57
CA ASN A 171 -25.11 9.61 -6.55
C ASN A 171 -23.76 10.02 -5.95
N ALA A 172 -22.65 9.51 -6.49
CA ALA A 172 -21.32 9.84 -6.02
C ALA A 172 -20.76 11.08 -6.72
N ASP A 173 -20.08 11.93 -5.96
CA ASP A 173 -19.28 13.05 -6.47
C ASP A 173 -17.88 12.58 -6.87
N LEU A 174 -17.35 11.56 -6.16
CA LEU A 174 -16.04 11.00 -6.38
C LEU A 174 -16.12 9.45 -6.39
N ILE A 175 -15.52 8.83 -7.40
CA ILE A 175 -15.46 7.37 -7.52
C ILE A 175 -14.01 6.93 -7.62
N VAL A 176 -13.62 5.98 -6.76
CA VAL A 176 -12.30 5.33 -6.81
C VAL A 176 -12.47 3.85 -7.11
N GLY A 177 -12.01 3.41 -8.29
CA GLY A 177 -11.93 2.02 -8.67
C GLY A 177 -10.73 1.33 -8.01
N ALA A 178 -10.98 0.36 -7.13
CA ALA A 178 -9.96 -0.44 -6.43
C ALA A 178 -10.15 -1.94 -6.71
N VAL A 179 -10.40 -2.26 -7.98
CA VAL A 179 -10.64 -3.61 -8.50
C VAL A 179 -9.52 -4.02 -9.44
N GLY A 180 -9.01 -5.25 -9.30
CA GLY A 180 -7.90 -5.76 -10.10
C GLY A 180 -8.30 -6.49 -11.38
N ILE A 181 -9.59 -6.64 -11.66
CA ILE A 181 -10.09 -7.33 -12.85
C ILE A 181 -10.87 -6.31 -13.68
N PRO A 182 -10.39 -5.96 -14.89
CA PRO A 182 -11.21 -5.21 -15.85
C PRO A 182 -12.47 -6.04 -16.13
N SER A 183 -13.64 -5.43 -16.02
CA SER A 183 -14.85 -6.03 -16.61
C SER A 183 -14.78 -5.81 -18.12
N ASP A 184 -14.97 -6.88 -18.90
CA ASP A 184 -15.23 -6.82 -20.33
C ASP A 184 -16.45 -5.96 -20.63
#